data_ec8bf24948dd49899102a1966b221e74
#
_entry.id   ec8bf24948dd49899102a1966b221e74
#
_cell.length_a   1.000
_cell.length_b   1.000
_cell.length_c   1.000
_cell.angle_alpha   90.00
_cell.angle_beta   90.00
_cell.angle_gamma   90.00
#
_symmetry.space_group_name_H-M   'P 1'
#
loop_
_entity.id
_entity.type
_entity.pdbx_description
1 polymer ?
#
loop_
_entity_poly.entity_id
_entity_poly.type
_entity_poly.pdbx_seq_one_letter_code
_entity_poly.pdbx_strand_id
1 'polypeptide(L)'
;IYIGHRAENAANADVLVVSSAVNTSNPEVASALERRIPVVPRAEMLAELMRYRHGIAVAGTHGKTTTTSLLASVFAAGGLDPTFVIGGRLNAAGTNAQLGTSRYLIAEADESDASFLHLQPLVAVVTNIDADHMATYEGDFNKLKKTFVEFLHNLPFYGLAVLCLDDPVVREILPLVKRPTVTYGFSENADVRAINVRQQGMQTFFTVLRPEREPLDVSVNMPGNHNVLNALATICIASD
;
A
#
# COMPACT_ATOMS: atom_id res chain seq x y z
N ILE A 1 -18.37 8.74 19.50
CA ILE A 1 -18.42 9.46 18.20
C ILE A 1 -19.28 10.69 18.41
N TYR A 2 -18.77 11.87 18.05
CA TYR A 2 -19.51 13.13 18.04
C TYR A 2 -19.92 13.48 16.62
N ILE A 3 -21.10 14.07 16.45
CA ILE A 3 -21.56 14.58 15.16
C ILE A 3 -21.38 16.10 15.16
N GLY A 4 -20.74 16.61 14.12
CA GLY A 4 -20.34 18.01 14.00
C GLY A 4 -19.02 18.33 14.72
N HIS A 5 -18.47 19.51 14.41
CA HIS A 5 -17.18 19.96 14.93
C HIS A 5 -17.40 20.98 16.05
N ARG A 6 -16.85 20.72 17.23
CA ARG A 6 -16.92 21.59 18.42
C ARG A 6 -15.58 21.55 19.15
N ALA A 7 -15.17 22.67 19.70
CA ALA A 7 -13.94 22.80 20.48
C ALA A 7 -13.81 21.79 21.65
N GLU A 8 -14.95 21.46 22.26
CA GLU A 8 -15.03 20.55 23.41
C GLU A 8 -14.66 19.10 23.01
N ASN A 9 -14.88 18.70 21.74
CA ASN A 9 -14.56 17.36 21.28
C ASN A 9 -13.05 17.04 21.38
N ALA A 10 -12.19 18.06 21.27
CA ALA A 10 -10.74 17.93 21.39
C ALA A 10 -10.21 18.13 22.82
N ALA A 11 -11.09 18.39 23.81
CA ALA A 11 -10.67 18.85 25.14
C ALA A 11 -9.76 17.86 25.90
N ASN A 12 -9.92 16.57 25.70
CA ASN A 12 -9.21 15.50 26.39
C ASN A 12 -8.36 14.67 25.44
N ALA A 13 -8.02 15.19 24.25
CA ALA A 13 -7.19 14.50 23.29
C ALA A 13 -5.70 14.71 23.62
N ASP A 14 -4.90 13.65 23.49
CA ASP A 14 -3.43 13.75 23.55
C ASP A 14 -2.85 14.18 22.20
N VAL A 15 -3.56 13.88 21.11
CA VAL A 15 -3.23 14.25 19.73
C VAL A 15 -4.51 14.40 18.91
N LEU A 16 -4.56 15.38 18.02
CA LEU A 16 -5.63 15.56 17.05
C LEU A 16 -5.15 15.10 15.66
N VAL A 17 -5.80 14.07 15.12
CA VAL A 17 -5.49 13.57 13.78
C VAL A 17 -6.50 14.14 12.78
N VAL A 18 -5.99 14.80 11.75
CA VAL A 18 -6.82 15.48 10.75
C VAL A 18 -6.64 14.90 9.35
N SER A 19 -7.71 14.92 8.56
CA SER A 19 -7.60 14.66 7.12
C SER A 19 -7.21 15.95 6.39
N SER A 20 -6.68 15.81 5.16
CA SER A 20 -6.32 16.94 4.29
C SER A 20 -7.50 17.87 3.96
N ALA A 21 -8.74 17.41 4.12
CA ALA A 21 -9.95 18.20 3.92
C ALA A 21 -10.27 19.16 5.08
N VAL A 22 -9.62 19.00 6.23
CA VAL A 22 -9.86 19.81 7.44
C VAL A 22 -8.79 20.89 7.55
N ASN A 23 -9.23 22.14 7.64
CA ASN A 23 -8.35 23.31 7.75
C ASN A 23 -8.29 23.87 9.19
N THR A 24 -7.43 24.84 9.40
CA THR A 24 -7.18 25.48 10.72
C THR A 24 -8.36 26.28 11.26
N SER A 25 -9.38 26.61 10.45
CA SER A 25 -10.62 27.27 10.92
C SER A 25 -11.60 26.31 11.58
N ASN A 26 -11.34 24.99 11.51
CA ASN A 26 -12.14 24.01 12.22
C ASN A 26 -12.03 24.23 13.75
N PRO A 27 -13.15 24.30 14.51
CA PRO A 27 -13.11 24.64 15.94
C PRO A 27 -12.33 23.61 16.79
N GLU A 28 -12.28 22.34 16.39
CA GLU A 28 -11.47 21.32 17.07
C GLU A 28 -9.97 21.58 16.86
N VAL A 29 -9.57 21.94 15.62
CA VAL A 29 -8.19 22.27 15.29
C VAL A 29 -7.76 23.56 16.01
N ALA A 30 -8.56 24.61 15.96
CA ALA A 30 -8.29 25.87 16.66
C ALA A 30 -8.11 25.65 18.17
N SER A 31 -9.02 24.89 18.79
CA SER A 31 -8.95 24.55 20.23
C SER A 31 -7.71 23.70 20.55
N ALA A 32 -7.34 22.75 19.71
CA ALA A 32 -6.14 21.94 19.92
C ALA A 32 -4.87 22.79 19.88
N LEU A 33 -4.75 23.71 18.91
CA LEU A 33 -3.62 24.64 18.80
C LEU A 33 -3.50 25.56 20.00
N GLU A 34 -4.61 26.15 20.46
CA GLU A 34 -4.64 27.00 21.68
C GLU A 34 -4.16 26.23 22.92
N ARG A 35 -4.54 24.96 23.04
CA ARG A 35 -4.18 24.10 24.17
C ARG A 35 -2.83 23.40 24.00
N ARG A 36 -2.12 23.64 22.89
CA ARG A 36 -0.85 22.98 22.53
C ARG A 36 -0.97 21.47 22.43
N ILE A 37 -2.13 20.98 22.02
CA ILE A 37 -2.33 19.58 21.64
C ILE A 37 -1.76 19.41 20.24
N PRO A 38 -0.87 18.43 19.99
CA PRO A 38 -0.33 18.17 18.66
C PRO A 38 -1.45 17.93 17.65
N VAL A 39 -1.34 18.56 16.47
CA VAL A 39 -2.24 18.34 15.34
C VAL A 39 -1.42 17.71 14.24
N VAL A 40 -1.75 16.49 13.86
CA VAL A 40 -0.98 15.71 12.88
C VAL A 40 -1.86 15.24 11.72
N PRO A 41 -1.35 15.24 10.48
CA PRO A 41 -2.02 14.65 9.34
C PRO A 41 -2.26 13.14 9.54
N ARG A 42 -3.34 12.65 8.95
CA ARG A 42 -3.66 11.20 8.99
C ARG A 42 -2.52 10.32 8.49
N ALA A 43 -1.80 10.76 7.45
CA ALA A 43 -0.67 10.01 6.91
C ALA A 43 0.51 9.91 7.89
N GLU A 44 0.82 10.98 8.62
CA GLU A 44 1.84 10.95 9.67
C GLU A 44 1.45 10.01 10.82
N MET A 45 0.20 10.04 11.26
CA MET A 45 -0.29 9.12 12.29
C MET A 45 -0.20 7.65 11.81
N LEU A 46 -0.56 7.38 10.54
CA LEU A 46 -0.41 6.05 9.97
C LEU A 46 1.06 5.61 9.94
N ALA A 47 1.97 6.52 9.61
CA ALA A 47 3.40 6.26 9.63
C ALA A 47 3.91 5.92 11.05
N GLU A 48 3.47 6.65 12.06
CA GLU A 48 3.81 6.34 13.46
C GLU A 48 3.26 4.98 13.92
N LEU A 49 2.03 4.63 13.54
CA LEU A 49 1.46 3.32 13.83
C LEU A 49 2.23 2.20 13.12
N MET A 50 2.72 2.45 11.90
CA MET A 50 3.53 1.50 11.12
C MET A 50 4.90 1.26 11.72
N ARG A 51 5.52 2.27 12.35
CA ARG A 51 6.87 2.21 12.93
C ARG A 51 7.05 1.07 13.94
N TYR A 52 6.01 0.72 14.68
CA TYR A 52 6.02 -0.33 15.70
C TYR A 52 5.50 -1.67 15.21
N ARG A 53 5.30 -1.81 13.90
CA ARG A 53 4.75 -3.00 13.28
C ARG A 53 5.64 -3.49 12.13
N HIS A 54 5.41 -4.69 11.68
CA HIS A 54 5.94 -5.17 10.42
C HIS A 54 5.08 -4.55 9.30
N GLY A 55 5.46 -3.34 8.89
CA GLY A 55 4.69 -2.56 7.93
C GLY A 55 4.85 -3.07 6.51
N ILE A 56 3.74 -3.23 5.81
CA ILE A 56 3.66 -3.54 4.39
C ILE A 56 2.88 -2.42 3.72
N ALA A 57 3.53 -1.66 2.85
CA ALA A 57 2.92 -0.54 2.14
C ALA A 57 2.73 -0.88 0.66
N VAL A 58 1.52 -0.68 0.14
CA VAL A 58 1.18 -0.94 -1.26
C VAL A 58 0.97 0.38 -1.98
N ALA A 59 1.93 0.74 -2.83
CA ALA A 59 1.94 1.92 -3.67
C ALA A 59 1.70 1.60 -5.14
N GLY A 60 1.48 2.63 -5.94
CA GLY A 60 1.28 2.58 -7.39
C GLY A 60 0.00 3.28 -7.81
N THR A 61 -0.09 3.70 -9.04
CA THR A 61 -1.24 4.45 -9.55
C THR A 61 -2.51 3.62 -9.50
N HIS A 62 -2.44 2.34 -9.91
CA HIS A 62 -3.59 1.44 -9.97
C HIS A 62 -3.32 0.13 -9.22
N GLY A 63 -4.39 -0.50 -8.71
CA GLY A 63 -4.31 -1.82 -8.07
C GLY A 63 -3.98 -1.82 -6.57
N LYS A 64 -3.70 -0.67 -5.95
CA LYS A 64 -3.41 -0.54 -4.51
C LYS A 64 -4.46 -1.24 -3.64
N THR A 65 -5.70 -0.82 -3.75
CA THR A 65 -6.84 -1.35 -2.98
C THR A 65 -7.01 -2.86 -3.13
N THR A 66 -6.92 -3.35 -4.38
CA THR A 66 -7.07 -4.78 -4.67
C THR A 66 -5.91 -5.58 -4.06
N THR A 67 -4.67 -5.13 -4.24
CA THR A 67 -3.49 -5.82 -3.71
C THR A 67 -3.48 -5.81 -2.18
N THR A 68 -3.80 -4.68 -1.54
CA THR A 68 -3.90 -4.56 -0.09
C THR A 68 -5.00 -5.48 0.47
N SER A 69 -6.14 -5.56 -0.22
CA SER A 69 -7.25 -6.45 0.14
C SER A 69 -6.89 -7.92 0.03
N LEU A 70 -6.18 -8.30 -1.04
CA LEU A 70 -5.68 -9.68 -1.23
C LEU A 70 -4.67 -10.04 -0.13
N LEU A 71 -3.72 -9.16 0.18
CA LEU A 71 -2.75 -9.37 1.26
C LEU A 71 -3.44 -9.56 2.60
N ALA A 72 -4.35 -8.67 2.97
CA ALA A 72 -5.10 -8.78 4.22
C ALA A 72 -5.88 -10.11 4.29
N SER A 73 -6.52 -10.51 3.20
CA SER A 73 -7.29 -11.77 3.12
C SER A 73 -6.41 -13.00 3.22
N VAL A 74 -5.27 -13.03 2.51
CA VAL A 74 -4.32 -14.15 2.55
C VAL A 74 -3.69 -14.29 3.93
N PHE A 75 -3.30 -13.17 4.56
CA PHE A 75 -2.74 -13.18 5.91
C PHE A 75 -3.76 -13.65 6.95
N ALA A 76 -5.00 -13.18 6.85
CA ALA A 76 -6.08 -13.65 7.71
C ALA A 76 -6.37 -15.15 7.51
N ALA A 77 -6.40 -15.63 6.27
CA ALA A 77 -6.57 -17.05 5.97
C ALA A 77 -5.39 -17.91 6.49
N GLY A 78 -4.18 -17.34 6.52
CA GLY A 78 -2.99 -17.93 7.13
C GLY A 78 -2.95 -17.85 8.66
N GLY A 79 -3.99 -17.31 9.31
CA GLY A 79 -4.08 -17.18 10.78
C GLY A 79 -3.24 -16.04 11.36
N LEU A 80 -2.80 -15.10 10.53
CA LEU A 80 -1.91 -14.01 10.95
C LEU A 80 -2.64 -12.76 11.46
N ASP A 81 -3.94 -12.65 11.40
CA ASP A 81 -4.76 -11.53 11.90
C ASP A 81 -4.09 -10.13 11.77
N PRO A 82 -3.88 -9.60 10.55
CA PRO A 82 -3.16 -8.36 10.36
C PRO A 82 -4.02 -7.13 10.71
N THR A 83 -3.37 -6.06 11.19
CA THR A 83 -3.96 -4.71 11.09
C THR A 83 -3.93 -4.27 9.64
N PHE A 84 -5.02 -3.72 9.12
CA PHE A 84 -5.03 -3.17 7.77
C PHE A 84 -5.74 -1.82 7.67
N VAL A 85 -5.28 -0.99 6.72
CA VAL A 85 -5.88 0.29 6.35
C VAL A 85 -5.93 0.36 4.81
N ILE A 86 -7.14 0.38 4.25
CA ILE A 86 -7.42 0.29 2.82
C ILE A 86 -8.23 1.52 2.41
N GLY A 87 -7.93 2.12 1.24
CA GLY A 87 -8.67 3.25 0.72
C GLY A 87 -10.13 2.91 0.33
N GLY A 88 -10.36 1.64 -0.05
CA GLY A 88 -11.69 1.08 -0.29
C GLY A 88 -12.20 0.21 0.85
N ARG A 89 -13.33 -0.46 0.64
CA ARG A 89 -13.92 -1.39 1.61
C ARG A 89 -13.48 -2.83 1.31
N LEU A 90 -12.90 -3.50 2.30
CA LEU A 90 -12.60 -4.93 2.20
C LEU A 90 -13.90 -5.73 2.32
N ASN A 91 -14.34 -6.41 1.25
CA ASN A 91 -15.60 -7.13 1.22
C ASN A 91 -15.68 -8.25 2.28
N ALA A 92 -14.58 -8.95 2.52
CA ALA A 92 -14.50 -10.03 3.50
C ALA A 92 -14.68 -9.55 4.95
N ALA A 93 -14.17 -8.35 5.28
CA ALA A 93 -14.29 -7.76 6.63
C ALA A 93 -15.43 -6.75 6.74
N GLY A 94 -16.00 -6.30 5.62
CA GLY A 94 -17.07 -5.28 5.60
C GLY A 94 -16.63 -3.88 6.04
N THR A 95 -15.32 -3.65 6.19
CA THR A 95 -14.72 -2.40 6.67
C THR A 95 -13.49 -2.01 5.83
N ASN A 96 -13.06 -0.77 5.92
CA ASN A 96 -11.85 -0.27 5.28
C ASN A 96 -10.62 -0.20 6.23
N ALA A 97 -10.82 -0.47 7.52
CA ALA A 97 -9.74 -0.57 8.49
C ALA A 97 -10.12 -1.52 9.61
N GLN A 98 -9.15 -2.32 10.06
CA GLN A 98 -9.31 -3.23 11.17
C GLN A 98 -8.02 -3.31 11.98
N LEU A 99 -8.14 -3.28 13.29
CA LEU A 99 -7.04 -3.57 14.20
C LEU A 99 -6.93 -5.08 14.37
N GLY A 100 -5.82 -5.65 13.99
CA GLY A 100 -5.46 -7.04 14.21
C GLY A 100 -4.54 -7.22 15.42
N THR A 101 -4.38 -8.46 15.84
CA THR A 101 -3.55 -8.84 17.01
C THR A 101 -2.11 -9.15 16.65
N SER A 102 -1.80 -9.37 15.36
CA SER A 102 -0.44 -9.70 14.93
C SER A 102 0.46 -8.45 14.79
N ARG A 103 1.74 -8.73 14.54
CA ARG A 103 2.73 -7.68 14.27
C ARG A 103 2.55 -6.98 12.92
N TYR A 104 1.77 -7.52 12.00
CA TYR A 104 1.65 -7.00 10.64
C TYR A 104 0.70 -5.82 10.57
N LEU A 105 1.10 -4.79 9.82
CA LEU A 105 0.26 -3.67 9.41
C LEU A 105 0.35 -3.50 7.90
N ILE A 106 -0.76 -3.69 7.20
CA ILE A 106 -0.87 -3.59 5.74
C ILE A 106 -1.62 -2.30 5.43
N ALA A 107 -1.03 -1.41 4.64
CA ALA A 107 -1.65 -0.13 4.31
C ALA A 107 -1.47 0.22 2.84
N GLU A 108 -2.46 0.92 2.29
CA GLU A 108 -2.28 1.63 1.02
C GLU A 108 -1.37 2.84 1.22
N ALA A 109 -0.46 3.02 0.28
CA ALA A 109 0.46 4.13 0.21
C ALA A 109 0.00 5.06 -0.91
N ASP A 110 -0.60 6.20 -0.54
CA ASP A 110 -1.23 7.12 -1.49
C ASP A 110 -0.20 8.11 -2.03
N GLU A 111 0.02 8.05 -3.34
CA GLU A 111 0.92 8.96 -4.06
C GLU A 111 0.23 10.26 -4.47
N SER A 112 -1.10 10.34 -4.41
CA SER A 112 -1.88 11.45 -4.97
C SER A 112 -1.54 12.82 -4.36
N ASP A 113 -1.12 12.84 -3.11
CA ASP A 113 -0.66 14.02 -2.36
C ASP A 113 0.79 13.89 -1.83
N ALA A 114 1.53 12.89 -2.33
CA ALA A 114 2.86 12.50 -1.88
C ALA A 114 2.96 12.11 -0.38
N SER A 115 1.83 11.90 0.29
CA SER A 115 1.80 11.55 1.72
C SER A 115 2.41 10.18 2.03
N PHE A 116 2.52 9.29 1.04
CA PHE A 116 3.19 8.00 1.19
C PHE A 116 4.67 8.11 1.57
N LEU A 117 5.31 9.25 1.34
CA LEU A 117 6.70 9.51 1.78
C LEU A 117 6.85 9.53 3.31
N HIS A 118 5.78 9.72 4.07
CA HIS A 118 5.83 9.60 5.53
C HIS A 118 5.98 8.15 6.00
N LEU A 119 5.52 7.18 5.20
CA LEU A 119 5.54 5.77 5.57
C LEU A 119 6.96 5.20 5.61
N GLN A 120 7.22 4.36 6.62
CA GLN A 120 8.48 3.65 6.80
C GLN A 120 8.22 2.13 6.89
N PRO A 121 7.84 1.49 5.78
CA PRO A 121 7.51 0.08 5.76
C PRO A 121 8.77 -0.80 5.80
N LEU A 122 8.58 -2.08 6.16
CA LEU A 122 9.57 -3.14 5.95
C LEU A 122 9.45 -3.77 4.57
N VAL A 123 8.24 -3.78 4.02
CA VAL A 123 7.97 -4.25 2.67
C VAL A 123 7.20 -3.17 1.91
N ALA A 124 7.65 -2.80 0.73
CA ALA A 124 6.97 -1.87 -0.15
C ALA A 124 6.66 -2.52 -1.50
N VAL A 125 5.41 -2.45 -1.93
CA VAL A 125 4.97 -2.88 -3.25
C VAL A 125 4.82 -1.65 -4.15
N VAL A 126 5.26 -1.74 -5.39
CA VAL A 126 4.89 -0.79 -6.46
C VAL A 126 4.26 -1.57 -7.60
N THR A 127 2.96 -1.35 -7.80
CA THR A 127 2.18 -2.08 -8.80
C THR A 127 2.38 -1.55 -10.21
N ASN A 128 2.38 -0.24 -10.38
CA ASN A 128 2.59 0.49 -11.63
C ASN A 128 2.79 1.98 -11.31
N ILE A 129 3.31 2.74 -12.29
CA ILE A 129 3.46 4.20 -12.20
C ILE A 129 2.94 4.82 -13.48
N ASP A 130 1.83 5.55 -13.39
CA ASP A 130 1.20 6.22 -14.51
C ASP A 130 1.06 7.73 -14.24
N ALA A 131 0.86 8.52 -15.30
CA ALA A 131 0.76 9.97 -15.22
C ALA A 131 -0.62 10.42 -14.71
N ASP A 132 -0.93 10.05 -13.47
CA ASP A 132 -2.14 10.47 -12.74
C ASP A 132 -1.75 11.45 -11.61
N HIS A 133 -2.73 12.23 -11.10
CA HIS A 133 -2.53 13.21 -10.03
C HIS A 133 -1.35 14.19 -10.27
N MET A 134 -1.07 14.53 -11.53
CA MET A 134 0.09 15.32 -11.95
C MET A 134 0.15 16.73 -11.35
N ALA A 135 -0.98 17.26 -10.84
CA ALA A 135 -1.01 18.55 -10.14
C ALA A 135 -0.09 18.59 -8.91
N THR A 136 -0.01 17.50 -8.15
CA THR A 136 0.88 17.34 -6.99
C THR A 136 2.36 17.40 -7.38
N TYR A 137 2.67 16.97 -8.58
CA TYR A 137 4.02 16.88 -9.14
C TYR A 137 4.34 18.01 -10.13
N GLU A 138 3.57 19.11 -10.09
CA GLU A 138 3.77 20.30 -10.97
C GLU A 138 3.72 19.96 -12.47
N GLY A 139 3.03 18.90 -12.86
CA GLY A 139 3.00 18.41 -14.23
C GLY A 139 4.26 17.66 -14.69
N ASP A 140 5.25 17.48 -13.83
CA ASP A 140 6.52 16.81 -14.15
C ASP A 140 6.48 15.32 -13.77
N PHE A 141 6.38 14.45 -14.78
CA PHE A 141 6.37 13.00 -14.60
C PHE A 141 7.70 12.46 -14.03
N ASN A 142 8.83 13.13 -14.28
CA ASN A 142 10.10 12.74 -13.68
C ASN A 142 10.12 13.02 -12.17
N LYS A 143 9.39 14.05 -11.72
CA LYS A 143 9.21 14.32 -10.30
C LYS A 143 8.44 13.19 -9.63
N LEU A 144 7.35 12.71 -10.24
CA LEU A 144 6.61 11.54 -9.77
C LEU A 144 7.51 10.30 -9.67
N LYS A 145 8.27 9.96 -10.72
CA LYS A 145 9.21 8.83 -10.70
C LYS A 145 10.23 8.92 -9.57
N LYS A 146 10.82 10.11 -9.37
CA LYS A 146 11.76 10.34 -8.27
C LYS A 146 11.12 10.15 -6.91
N THR A 147 9.88 10.58 -6.73
CA THR A 147 9.12 10.41 -5.48
C THR A 147 8.89 8.92 -5.16
N PHE A 148 8.61 8.09 -6.18
CA PHE A 148 8.55 6.62 -5.98
C PHE A 148 9.89 6.02 -5.57
N VAL A 149 11.00 6.48 -6.16
CA VAL A 149 12.35 6.04 -5.74
C VAL A 149 12.64 6.47 -4.30
N GLU A 150 12.27 7.69 -3.92
CA GLU A 150 12.41 8.20 -2.55
C GLU A 150 11.57 7.37 -1.56
N PHE A 151 10.33 7.06 -1.89
CA PHE A 151 9.48 6.17 -1.10
C PHE A 151 10.14 4.80 -0.89
N LEU A 152 10.69 4.19 -1.93
CA LEU A 152 11.38 2.90 -1.83
C LEU A 152 12.66 3.00 -0.99
N HIS A 153 13.29 4.17 -0.93
CA HIS A 153 14.45 4.40 -0.05
C HIS A 153 14.09 4.59 1.42
N ASN A 154 12.80 4.78 1.77
CA ASN A 154 12.33 4.73 3.16
C ASN A 154 12.35 3.31 3.74
N LEU A 155 12.46 2.28 2.90
CA LEU A 155 12.73 0.92 3.36
C LEU A 155 14.08 0.89 4.12
N PRO A 156 14.20 0.17 5.23
CA PRO A 156 15.50 -0.09 5.83
C PRO A 156 16.38 -0.92 4.87
N PHE A 157 17.67 -0.97 5.12
CA PHE A 157 18.63 -1.69 4.25
C PHE A 157 18.33 -3.19 4.09
N TYR A 158 17.59 -3.76 5.02
CA TYR A 158 17.12 -5.15 5.04
C TYR A 158 15.65 -5.29 4.63
N GLY A 159 14.99 -4.18 4.28
CA GLY A 159 13.60 -4.20 3.80
C GLY A 159 13.50 -4.71 2.37
N LEU A 160 12.30 -5.05 1.94
CA LEU A 160 12.02 -5.65 0.63
C LEU A 160 11.18 -4.72 -0.26
N ALA A 161 11.65 -4.47 -1.48
CA ALA A 161 10.88 -3.85 -2.55
C ALA A 161 10.28 -4.93 -3.46
N VAL A 162 8.96 -4.93 -3.65
CA VAL A 162 8.24 -5.86 -4.54
C VAL A 162 7.72 -5.06 -5.74
N LEU A 163 8.28 -5.30 -6.93
CA LEU A 163 8.14 -4.41 -8.07
C LEU A 163 7.57 -5.13 -9.31
N CYS A 164 6.53 -4.54 -9.94
CA CYS A 164 5.96 -5.07 -11.17
C CYS A 164 6.89 -4.84 -12.37
N LEU A 165 7.54 -5.89 -12.86
CA LEU A 165 8.47 -5.78 -13.99
C LEU A 165 7.76 -5.53 -15.33
N ASP A 166 6.46 -5.79 -15.42
CA ASP A 166 5.69 -5.56 -16.65
C ASP A 166 5.36 -4.08 -16.86
N ASP A 167 5.37 -3.28 -15.81
CA ASP A 167 5.20 -1.83 -15.92
C ASP A 167 6.48 -1.17 -16.46
N PRO A 168 6.41 -0.40 -17.56
CA PRO A 168 7.60 0.18 -18.18
C PRO A 168 8.29 1.24 -17.30
N VAL A 169 7.54 1.98 -16.49
CA VAL A 169 8.08 3.03 -15.62
C VAL A 169 8.72 2.42 -14.37
N VAL A 170 8.10 1.39 -13.80
CA VAL A 170 8.71 0.61 -12.70
C VAL A 170 10.03 -0.01 -13.17
N ARG A 171 10.07 -0.54 -14.40
CA ARG A 171 11.31 -1.08 -15.00
C ARG A 171 12.38 0.00 -15.20
N GLU A 172 11.98 1.22 -15.57
CA GLU A 172 12.89 2.36 -15.69
C GLU A 172 13.53 2.75 -14.35
N ILE A 173 12.74 2.76 -13.25
CA ILE A 173 13.27 3.15 -11.94
C ILE A 173 13.98 2.02 -11.19
N LEU A 174 13.77 0.76 -11.57
CA LEU A 174 14.35 -0.41 -10.91
C LEU A 174 15.88 -0.31 -10.66
N PRO A 175 16.72 0.15 -11.62
CA PRO A 175 18.17 0.30 -11.39
C PRO A 175 18.53 1.36 -10.34
N LEU A 176 17.60 2.25 -9.99
CA LEU A 176 17.79 3.30 -8.99
C LEU A 176 17.45 2.82 -7.57
N VAL A 177 16.76 1.70 -7.44
CA VAL A 177 16.32 1.14 -6.15
C VAL A 177 17.49 0.42 -5.48
N LYS A 178 18.01 0.99 -4.39
CA LYS A 178 19.15 0.44 -3.64
C LYS A 178 18.68 -0.33 -2.41
N ARG A 179 17.76 -1.27 -2.60
CA ARG A 179 17.20 -2.12 -1.56
C ARG A 179 17.06 -3.55 -2.10
N PRO A 180 17.00 -4.57 -1.26
CA PRO A 180 16.61 -5.92 -1.69
C PRO A 180 15.31 -5.85 -2.48
N THR A 181 15.27 -6.49 -3.65
CA THR A 181 14.16 -6.36 -4.58
C THR A 181 13.75 -7.73 -5.08
N VAL A 182 12.43 -7.96 -5.15
CA VAL A 182 11.80 -9.08 -5.86
C VAL A 182 10.91 -8.49 -6.95
N THR A 183 11.10 -8.95 -8.17
CA THR A 183 10.29 -8.54 -9.32
C THR A 183 9.21 -9.56 -9.61
N TYR A 184 8.05 -9.10 -10.09
CA TYR A 184 6.96 -9.98 -10.49
C TYR A 184 6.33 -9.53 -11.82
N GLY A 185 5.71 -10.46 -12.53
CA GLY A 185 5.04 -10.17 -13.79
C GLY A 185 4.78 -11.39 -14.67
N PHE A 186 4.43 -11.13 -15.91
CA PHE A 186 4.38 -12.13 -17.00
C PHE A 186 5.74 -12.24 -17.70
N SER A 187 6.59 -11.24 -17.58
CA SER A 187 7.92 -11.18 -18.17
C SER A 187 8.77 -12.37 -17.77
N GLU A 188 9.54 -12.92 -18.73
CA GLU A 188 10.48 -14.02 -18.48
C GLU A 188 11.62 -13.67 -17.53
N ASN A 189 11.88 -12.37 -17.37
CA ASN A 189 12.91 -11.84 -16.50
C ASN A 189 12.42 -11.53 -15.08
N ALA A 190 11.12 -11.75 -14.77
CA ALA A 190 10.58 -11.56 -13.45
C ALA A 190 10.94 -12.73 -12.52
N ASP A 191 11.31 -12.43 -11.27
CA ASP A 191 11.62 -13.47 -10.26
C ASP A 191 10.39 -14.32 -9.94
N VAL A 192 9.22 -13.70 -9.84
CA VAL A 192 7.93 -14.38 -9.62
C VAL A 192 7.06 -14.17 -10.85
N ARG A 193 6.79 -15.26 -11.58
CA ARG A 193 6.19 -15.18 -12.91
C ARG A 193 4.88 -15.94 -12.99
N ALA A 194 3.84 -15.34 -13.60
CA ALA A 194 2.63 -16.05 -14.00
C ALA A 194 2.75 -16.60 -15.43
N ILE A 195 2.39 -17.88 -15.58
CA ILE A 195 2.28 -18.57 -16.87
C ILE A 195 0.92 -19.25 -16.99
N ASN A 196 0.59 -19.76 -18.17
CA ASN A 196 -0.65 -20.52 -18.43
C ASN A 196 -1.93 -19.78 -18.00
N VAL A 197 -1.94 -18.45 -18.14
CA VAL A 197 -3.08 -17.63 -17.73
C VAL A 197 -4.29 -17.93 -18.63
N ARG A 198 -5.41 -18.27 -18.01
CA ARG A 198 -6.69 -18.50 -18.68
C ARG A 198 -7.84 -17.95 -17.86
N GLN A 199 -8.75 -17.28 -18.50
CA GLN A 199 -9.97 -16.75 -17.88
C GLN A 199 -11.17 -17.65 -18.22
N GLN A 200 -11.98 -17.95 -17.21
CA GLN A 200 -13.26 -18.66 -17.34
C GLN A 200 -14.33 -17.89 -16.56
N GLY A 201 -15.13 -17.11 -17.29
CA GLY A 201 -16.13 -16.21 -16.67
C GLY A 201 -15.47 -15.18 -15.77
N MET A 202 -15.84 -15.18 -14.50
CA MET A 202 -15.28 -14.27 -13.48
C MET A 202 -14.02 -14.81 -12.79
N GLN A 203 -13.57 -15.99 -13.13
CA GLN A 203 -12.38 -16.60 -12.56
C GLN A 203 -11.21 -16.55 -13.51
N THR A 204 -10.02 -16.31 -12.98
CA THR A 204 -8.75 -16.41 -13.70
C THR A 204 -7.87 -17.45 -13.04
N PHE A 205 -7.36 -18.38 -13.85
CA PHE A 205 -6.46 -19.47 -13.45
C PHE A 205 -5.09 -19.22 -14.03
N PHE A 206 -4.04 -19.48 -13.28
CA PHE A 206 -2.67 -19.34 -13.73
C PHE A 206 -1.71 -20.19 -12.88
N THR A 207 -0.52 -20.46 -13.39
CA THR A 207 0.54 -21.13 -12.66
C THR A 207 1.61 -20.11 -12.31
N VAL A 208 2.06 -20.08 -11.05
CA VAL A 208 3.12 -19.17 -10.57
C VAL A 208 4.43 -19.93 -10.47
N LEU A 209 5.44 -19.44 -11.17
CA LEU A 209 6.84 -19.88 -11.04
C LEU A 209 7.55 -18.97 -10.03
N ARG A 210 8.29 -19.57 -9.08
CA ARG A 210 9.05 -18.89 -8.03
C ARG A 210 10.44 -19.51 -7.93
N PRO A 211 11.49 -18.73 -7.62
CA PRO A 211 12.83 -19.28 -7.44
C PRO A 211 12.83 -20.40 -6.38
N GLU A 212 13.50 -21.49 -6.68
CA GLU A 212 13.75 -22.61 -5.76
C GLU A 212 12.47 -23.23 -5.12
N ARG A 213 11.30 -23.01 -5.72
CA ARG A 213 10.02 -23.56 -5.22
C ARG A 213 9.27 -24.25 -6.35
N GLU A 214 8.48 -25.25 -6.00
CA GLU A 214 7.58 -25.90 -6.94
C GLU A 214 6.57 -24.90 -7.53
N PRO A 215 6.15 -25.09 -8.79
CA PRO A 215 5.10 -24.30 -9.40
C PRO A 215 3.82 -24.33 -8.55
N LEU A 216 3.14 -23.19 -8.45
CA LEU A 216 1.91 -23.04 -7.69
C LEU A 216 0.75 -22.73 -8.64
N ASP A 217 -0.25 -23.62 -8.71
CA ASP A 217 -1.49 -23.34 -9.40
C ASP A 217 -2.40 -22.46 -8.57
N VAL A 218 -2.87 -21.37 -9.16
CA VAL A 218 -3.66 -20.32 -8.48
C VAL A 218 -4.94 -20.07 -9.26
N SER A 219 -6.02 -19.83 -8.53
CA SER A 219 -7.25 -19.27 -9.08
C SER A 219 -7.69 -18.05 -8.28
N VAL A 220 -8.12 -17.00 -8.99
CA VAL A 220 -8.67 -15.79 -8.38
C VAL A 220 -10.08 -15.55 -8.94
N ASN A 221 -11.01 -15.14 -8.08
CA ASN A 221 -12.40 -14.83 -8.46
C ASN A 221 -12.50 -13.40 -9.01
N MET A 222 -11.57 -13.04 -9.87
CA MET A 222 -11.47 -11.72 -10.49
C MET A 222 -10.97 -11.88 -11.93
N PRO A 223 -11.61 -11.25 -12.92
CA PRO A 223 -11.18 -11.32 -14.32
C PRO A 223 -10.05 -10.33 -14.60
N GLY A 224 -9.26 -10.63 -15.63
CA GLY A 224 -8.28 -9.72 -16.22
C GLY A 224 -6.85 -9.86 -15.68
N ASN A 225 -5.90 -9.59 -16.57
CA ASN A 225 -4.46 -9.72 -16.30
C ASN A 225 -3.96 -8.85 -15.17
N HIS A 226 -4.55 -7.64 -14.99
CA HIS A 226 -4.20 -6.77 -13.87
C HIS A 226 -4.46 -7.41 -12.51
N ASN A 227 -5.49 -8.26 -12.38
CA ASN A 227 -5.76 -8.99 -11.15
C ASN A 227 -4.80 -10.17 -10.93
N VAL A 228 -4.27 -10.75 -12.01
CA VAL A 228 -3.15 -11.71 -11.91
C VAL A 228 -1.90 -11.00 -11.35
N LEU A 229 -1.57 -9.80 -11.84
CA LEU A 229 -0.45 -9.00 -11.32
C LEU A 229 -0.65 -8.63 -9.84
N ASN A 230 -1.85 -8.22 -9.44
CA ASN A 230 -2.17 -7.94 -8.03
C ASN A 230 -2.01 -9.20 -7.15
N ALA A 231 -2.40 -10.36 -7.66
CA ALA A 231 -2.21 -11.63 -6.97
C ALA A 231 -0.73 -12.04 -6.89
N LEU A 232 0.06 -11.82 -7.95
CA LEU A 232 1.51 -12.07 -7.92
C LEU A 232 2.21 -11.23 -6.87
N ALA A 233 1.89 -9.92 -6.76
CA ALA A 233 2.42 -9.06 -5.71
C ALA A 233 2.13 -9.61 -4.31
N THR A 234 0.90 -10.11 -4.11
CA THR A 234 0.49 -10.77 -2.85
C THR A 234 1.31 -12.04 -2.60
N ILE A 235 1.50 -12.88 -3.62
CA ILE A 235 2.26 -14.14 -3.51
C ILE A 235 3.73 -13.88 -3.20
N CYS A 236 4.35 -12.83 -3.77
CA CYS A 236 5.72 -12.44 -3.43
C CYS A 236 5.90 -12.26 -1.92
N ILE A 237 4.94 -11.59 -1.26
CA ILE A 237 5.02 -11.26 0.17
C ILE A 237 4.61 -12.44 1.05
N ALA A 238 3.58 -13.19 0.66
CA ALA A 238 3.07 -14.32 1.44
C ALA A 238 3.96 -15.58 1.33
N SER A 239 4.95 -15.57 0.43
CA SER A 239 5.88 -16.69 0.24
C SER A 239 7.17 -16.53 1.03
N ASP A 240 7.42 -15.38 1.62
CA ASP A 240 8.58 -15.02 2.44
C ASP A 240 8.30 -15.32 3.91
#